data_65bd0750314245290f1b38d5ea3beb30
#
_entry.id   65bd0750314245290f1b38d5ea3beb30
#
_cell.length_a   1.000
_cell.length_b   1.000
_cell.length_c   1.000
_cell.angle_alpha   90.00
_cell.angle_beta   90.00
_cell.angle_gamma   90.00
#
_symmetry.space_group_name_H-M   'P 1'
#
loop_
_entity.id
_entity.type
_entity.pdbx_description
1 polymer ?
#
loop_
_entity_poly.entity_id
_entity_poly.type
_entity_poly.pdbx_seq_one_letter_code
_entity_poly.pdbx_strand_id
1 'polypeptide(L)'
;MFRPLTPADKALYYHYVDLFYHSDAVEAPVPRKNYDATFAELMRSQAYLKCYIFEDNGQPCGFALLSKTFSQEAGGVSVTIEEIYIDEAHRSKGLATEFFTYLKGQKEIARLRIEVEDDNEGAKRLYERMGFHLLPYLQMIMNPNDN
;
A
#
# COMPACT_ATOMS: atom_id res chain seq x y z
N MET A 1 14.33 -2.74 6.23
CA MET A 1 14.07 -4.11 5.74
C MET A 1 12.56 -4.39 5.73
N PHE A 2 12.11 -5.28 4.87
CA PHE A 2 10.70 -5.68 4.79
C PHE A 2 10.62 -7.16 4.42
N ARG A 3 9.52 -7.80 4.77
CA ARG A 3 9.25 -9.21 4.47
C ARG A 3 7.78 -9.42 4.11
N PRO A 4 7.44 -10.50 3.39
CA PRO A 4 6.04 -10.83 3.14
C PRO A 4 5.26 -11.08 4.43
N LEU A 5 3.96 -10.76 4.40
CA LEU A 5 3.03 -11.11 5.46
C LEU A 5 2.88 -12.63 5.55
N THR A 6 2.75 -13.15 6.78
CA THR A 6 2.50 -14.56 7.05
C THR A 6 1.18 -14.75 7.81
N PRO A 7 0.62 -15.98 7.87
CA PRO A 7 -0.58 -16.23 8.66
C PRO A 7 -0.45 -15.86 10.14
N ALA A 8 0.76 -15.93 10.70
CA ALA A 8 1.03 -15.56 12.08
C ALA A 8 0.93 -14.05 12.35
N ASP A 9 0.92 -13.23 11.31
CA ASP A 9 0.92 -11.77 11.41
C ASP A 9 -0.51 -11.16 11.49
N LYS A 10 -1.56 -11.96 11.68
CA LYS A 10 -2.93 -11.46 11.63
C LYS A 10 -3.17 -10.28 12.58
N ALA A 11 -2.76 -10.42 13.85
CA ALA A 11 -2.93 -9.35 14.83
C ALA A 11 -2.11 -8.10 14.45
N LEU A 12 -0.90 -8.31 13.95
CA LEU A 12 -0.03 -7.22 13.49
C LEU A 12 -0.62 -6.49 12.29
N TYR A 13 -1.16 -7.22 11.33
CA TYR A 13 -1.86 -6.66 10.17
C TYR A 13 -3.03 -5.77 10.62
N TYR A 14 -3.88 -6.26 11.50
CA TYR A 14 -5.02 -5.49 12.00
C TYR A 14 -4.57 -4.23 12.74
N HIS A 15 -3.52 -4.33 13.52
CA HIS A 15 -2.94 -3.18 14.22
C HIS A 15 -2.52 -2.08 13.24
N TYR A 16 -1.77 -2.42 12.19
CA TYR A 16 -1.31 -1.43 11.22
C TYR A 16 -2.42 -0.89 10.32
N VAL A 17 -3.38 -1.70 9.95
CA VAL A 17 -4.55 -1.24 9.18
C VAL A 17 -5.36 -0.23 10.00
N ASP A 18 -5.57 -0.49 11.30
CA ASP A 18 -6.23 0.47 12.19
C ASP A 18 -5.45 1.80 12.25
N LEU A 19 -4.14 1.75 12.41
CA LEU A 19 -3.31 2.97 12.42
C LEU A 19 -3.43 3.73 11.10
N PHE A 20 -3.41 3.04 9.98
CA PHE A 20 -3.53 3.65 8.66
C PHE A 20 -4.88 4.37 8.50
N TYR A 21 -5.99 3.71 8.84
CA TYR A 21 -7.34 4.27 8.67
C TYR A 21 -7.71 5.33 9.72
N HIS A 22 -6.88 5.53 10.73
CA HIS A 22 -7.00 6.63 11.68
C HIS A 22 -5.92 7.71 11.47
N SER A 23 -5.18 7.63 10.36
CA SER A 23 -4.14 8.61 9.99
C SER A 23 -4.67 9.66 9.03
N ASP A 24 -3.85 10.68 8.75
CA ASP A 24 -4.16 11.73 7.77
C ASP A 24 -4.16 11.24 6.32
N ALA A 25 -3.80 9.99 6.08
CA ALA A 25 -3.77 9.42 4.73
C ALA A 25 -5.16 9.01 4.20
N VAL A 26 -6.21 9.05 5.03
CA VAL A 26 -7.53 8.52 4.71
C VAL A 26 -8.63 9.47 5.15
N GLU A 27 -9.63 9.68 4.30
CA GLU A 27 -10.78 10.55 4.61
C GLU A 27 -11.84 9.89 5.49
N ALA A 28 -11.99 8.57 5.42
CA ALA A 28 -13.09 7.87 6.09
C ALA A 28 -12.66 6.49 6.61
N PRO A 29 -13.19 6.06 7.77
CA PRO A 29 -12.91 4.73 8.30
C PRO A 29 -13.56 3.64 7.44
N VAL A 30 -12.99 2.44 7.53
CA VAL A 30 -13.45 1.25 6.81
C VAL A 30 -13.98 0.24 7.85
N PRO A 31 -15.11 -0.43 7.59
CA PRO A 31 -15.65 -1.40 8.55
C PRO A 31 -14.75 -2.62 8.71
N ARG A 32 -14.69 -3.17 9.93
CA ARG A 32 -13.81 -4.29 10.26
C ARG A 32 -14.04 -5.53 9.40
N LYS A 33 -15.24 -5.75 8.91
CA LYS A 33 -15.53 -6.84 7.97
C LYS A 33 -14.67 -6.78 6.71
N ASN A 34 -14.26 -5.57 6.31
CA ASN A 34 -13.37 -5.39 5.16
C ASN A 34 -11.94 -5.85 5.49
N TYR A 35 -11.48 -5.64 6.72
CA TYR A 35 -10.19 -6.17 7.18
C TYR A 35 -10.20 -7.70 7.12
N ASP A 36 -11.27 -8.32 7.59
CA ASP A 36 -11.43 -9.78 7.59
C ASP A 36 -11.40 -10.33 6.17
N ALA A 37 -12.12 -9.69 5.26
CA ALA A 37 -12.18 -10.09 3.85
C ALA A 37 -10.80 -9.94 3.18
N THR A 38 -10.09 -8.84 3.46
CA THR A 38 -8.76 -8.58 2.90
C THR A 38 -7.74 -9.59 3.41
N PHE A 39 -7.74 -9.87 4.71
CA PHE A 39 -6.83 -10.87 5.27
C PHE A 39 -7.11 -12.27 4.71
N ALA A 40 -8.38 -12.64 4.56
CA ALA A 40 -8.78 -13.90 3.93
C ALA A 40 -8.27 -13.99 2.49
N GLU A 41 -8.37 -12.90 1.72
CA GLU A 41 -7.88 -12.85 0.35
C GLU A 41 -6.34 -12.98 0.30
N LEU A 42 -5.63 -12.30 1.21
CA LEU A 42 -4.17 -12.41 1.31
C LEU A 42 -3.72 -13.86 1.61
N MET A 43 -4.50 -14.59 2.43
CA MET A 43 -4.20 -15.99 2.74
C MET A 43 -4.60 -16.94 1.61
N ARG A 44 -5.60 -16.56 0.79
CA ARG A 44 -6.10 -17.38 -0.31
C ARG A 44 -5.11 -17.46 -1.46
N SER A 45 -4.58 -16.33 -1.91
CA SER A 45 -3.67 -16.29 -3.06
C SER A 45 -2.98 -14.92 -3.17
N GLN A 46 -2.04 -14.80 -4.11
CA GLN A 46 -1.40 -13.53 -4.46
C GLN A 46 -1.93 -12.95 -5.78
N ALA A 47 -3.10 -13.42 -6.25
CA ALA A 47 -3.65 -12.97 -7.53
C ALA A 47 -4.03 -11.50 -7.50
N TYR A 48 -4.68 -11.04 -6.41
CA TYR A 48 -5.13 -9.66 -6.28
C TYR A 48 -4.27 -8.82 -5.35
N LEU A 49 -3.85 -9.39 -4.22
CA LEU A 49 -3.24 -8.65 -3.13
C LEU A 49 -1.91 -9.25 -2.69
N LYS A 50 -1.02 -8.38 -2.24
CA LYS A 50 0.20 -8.78 -1.53
C LYS A 50 0.45 -7.78 -0.41
N CYS A 51 0.94 -8.26 0.72
CA CYS A 51 1.23 -7.41 1.87
C CYS A 51 2.64 -7.66 2.38
N TYR A 52 3.29 -6.59 2.79
CA TYR A 52 4.64 -6.63 3.37
C TYR A 52 4.61 -5.98 4.75
N ILE A 53 5.43 -6.51 5.64
CA ILE A 53 5.70 -5.92 6.96
C ILE A 53 7.08 -5.26 6.90
N PHE A 54 7.16 -4.00 7.29
CA PHE A 54 8.45 -3.32 7.48
C PHE A 54 9.02 -3.67 8.84
N GLU A 55 10.33 -3.83 8.87
CA GLU A 55 11.07 -4.15 10.10
C GLU A 55 12.29 -3.27 10.23
N ASP A 56 12.57 -2.84 11.46
CA ASP A 56 13.79 -2.14 11.83
C ASP A 56 14.43 -2.93 12.98
N ASN A 57 15.65 -3.44 12.75
CA ASN A 57 16.37 -4.33 13.69
C ASN A 57 15.52 -5.54 14.13
N GLY A 58 14.78 -6.13 13.19
CA GLY A 58 13.93 -7.30 13.45
C GLY A 58 12.62 -7.00 14.16
N GLN A 59 12.30 -5.74 14.41
CA GLN A 59 11.05 -5.32 15.03
C GLN A 59 10.10 -4.76 13.98
N PRO A 60 8.84 -5.22 13.94
CA PRO A 60 7.85 -4.64 13.03
C PRO A 60 7.66 -3.15 13.28
N CYS A 61 7.63 -2.37 12.22
CA CYS A 61 7.48 -0.91 12.31
C CYS A 61 6.57 -0.32 11.23
N GLY A 62 5.87 -1.14 10.47
CA GLY A 62 4.95 -0.66 9.45
C GLY A 62 4.51 -1.76 8.50
N PHE A 63 3.71 -1.38 7.51
CA PHE A 63 3.23 -2.32 6.50
C PHE A 63 2.97 -1.61 5.17
N ALA A 64 2.84 -2.42 4.11
CA ALA A 64 2.35 -1.97 2.82
C ALA A 64 1.42 -3.03 2.22
N LEU A 65 0.25 -2.59 1.74
CA LEU A 65 -0.70 -3.42 1.01
C LEU A 65 -0.67 -3.03 -0.45
N LEU A 66 -0.49 -4.02 -1.32
CA LEU A 66 -0.43 -3.84 -2.77
C LEU A 66 -1.59 -4.56 -3.44
N SER A 67 -2.14 -3.97 -4.50
CA SER A 67 -3.08 -4.65 -5.40
C SER A 67 -2.49 -4.76 -6.80
N LYS A 68 -2.99 -5.71 -7.61
CA LYS A 68 -2.50 -5.98 -8.96
C LYS A 68 -3.63 -5.98 -9.96
N THR A 69 -3.38 -5.36 -11.11
CA THR A 69 -4.24 -5.44 -12.29
C THR A 69 -3.36 -5.61 -13.53
N PHE A 70 -3.96 -5.96 -14.66
CA PHE A 70 -3.28 -5.90 -15.95
C PHE A 70 -3.68 -4.61 -16.64
N SER A 71 -2.71 -3.80 -17.05
CA SER A 71 -2.95 -2.52 -17.71
C SER A 71 -2.62 -2.60 -19.18
N GLN A 72 -3.62 -2.38 -20.03
CA GLN A 72 -3.38 -2.27 -21.47
C GLN A 72 -2.50 -1.05 -21.79
N GLU A 73 -2.74 0.06 -21.12
CA GLU A 73 -1.96 1.30 -21.32
C GLU A 73 -0.49 1.12 -20.98
N ALA A 74 -0.19 0.42 -19.87
CA ALA A 74 1.18 0.14 -19.48
C ALA A 74 1.79 -1.07 -20.17
N GLY A 75 0.95 -1.93 -20.77
CA GLY A 75 1.40 -3.13 -21.48
C GLY A 75 1.79 -4.27 -20.57
N GLY A 76 1.27 -4.34 -19.36
CA GLY A 76 1.60 -5.39 -18.40
C GLY A 76 0.96 -5.20 -17.04
N VAL A 77 1.53 -5.86 -16.03
CA VAL A 77 1.00 -5.81 -14.67
C VAL A 77 1.20 -4.41 -14.06
N SER A 78 0.11 -3.84 -13.58
CA SER A 78 0.11 -2.60 -12.81
C SER A 78 -0.10 -2.94 -11.34
N VAL A 79 0.81 -2.48 -10.48
CA VAL A 79 0.73 -2.66 -9.04
C VAL A 79 0.41 -1.32 -8.40
N THR A 80 -0.65 -1.29 -7.59
CA THR A 80 -1.03 -0.11 -6.82
C THR A 80 -0.64 -0.31 -5.36
N ILE A 81 0.06 0.66 -4.80
CA ILE A 81 0.29 0.72 -3.35
C ILE A 81 -1.00 1.28 -2.74
N GLU A 82 -1.85 0.37 -2.25
CA GLU A 82 -3.15 0.72 -1.69
C GLU A 82 -3.01 1.42 -0.33
N GLU A 83 -2.14 0.89 0.50
CA GLU A 83 -1.91 1.36 1.87
C GLU A 83 -0.44 1.24 2.19
N ILE A 84 0.12 2.26 2.81
CA ILE A 84 1.48 2.23 3.35
C ILE A 84 1.51 3.04 4.64
N TYR A 85 2.05 2.44 5.69
CA TYR A 85 2.18 3.09 6.99
C TYR A 85 3.48 2.68 7.64
N ILE A 86 4.19 3.66 8.19
CA ILE A 86 5.42 3.44 8.96
C ILE A 86 5.23 4.18 10.29
N ASP A 87 5.53 3.49 11.40
CA ASP A 87 5.50 4.07 12.73
C ASP A 87 6.31 5.38 12.77
N GLU A 88 5.78 6.40 13.41
CA GLU A 88 6.37 7.73 13.44
C GLU A 88 7.85 7.71 13.85
N ALA A 89 8.18 6.92 14.88
CA ALA A 89 9.56 6.79 15.38
C ALA A 89 10.54 6.19 14.36
N HIS A 90 10.03 5.54 13.31
CA HIS A 90 10.83 4.86 12.28
C HIS A 90 10.78 5.56 10.92
N ARG A 91 10.12 6.72 10.84
CA ARG A 91 10.06 7.52 9.61
C ARG A 91 11.39 8.22 9.35
N SER A 92 11.60 8.63 8.10
CA SER A 92 12.82 9.34 7.64
C SER A 92 14.10 8.51 7.79
N LYS A 93 13.98 7.18 7.83
CA LYS A 93 15.11 6.24 7.85
C LYS A 93 15.30 5.54 6.51
N GLY A 94 14.56 5.93 5.48
CA GLY A 94 14.69 5.37 4.14
C GLY A 94 13.93 4.06 3.90
N LEU A 95 13.07 3.62 4.81
CA LEU A 95 12.31 2.37 4.66
C LEU A 95 11.40 2.37 3.43
N ALA A 96 10.64 3.45 3.24
CA ALA A 96 9.78 3.57 2.07
C ALA A 96 10.59 3.65 0.78
N THR A 97 11.69 4.38 0.78
CA THR A 97 12.60 4.49 -0.36
C THR A 97 13.18 3.12 -0.74
N GLU A 98 13.61 2.34 0.24
CA GLU A 98 14.10 0.98 0.02
C GLU A 98 13.02 0.11 -0.62
N PHE A 99 11.79 0.20 -0.11
CA PHE A 99 10.66 -0.58 -0.62
C PHE A 99 10.31 -0.20 -2.05
N PHE A 100 10.20 1.09 -2.35
CA PHE A 100 9.92 1.55 -3.72
C PHE A 100 11.03 1.16 -4.69
N THR A 101 12.28 1.22 -4.26
CA THR A 101 13.43 0.78 -5.07
C THR A 101 13.31 -0.72 -5.40
N TYR A 102 12.94 -1.52 -4.41
CA TYR A 102 12.66 -2.95 -4.61
C TYR A 102 11.56 -3.17 -5.65
N LEU A 103 10.42 -2.48 -5.51
CA LEU A 103 9.31 -2.62 -6.45
C LEU A 103 9.71 -2.21 -7.88
N LYS A 104 10.46 -1.13 -8.02
CA LYS A 104 10.97 -0.67 -9.34
C LYS A 104 11.88 -1.70 -9.99
N GLY A 105 12.56 -2.50 -9.21
CA GLY A 105 13.45 -3.55 -9.71
C GLY A 105 12.74 -4.82 -10.17
N GLN A 106 11.44 -4.96 -9.91
CA GLN A 106 10.67 -6.16 -10.31
C GLN A 106 10.31 -6.08 -11.79
N LYS A 107 10.90 -6.96 -12.59
CA LYS A 107 10.76 -6.94 -14.06
C LYS A 107 9.33 -7.20 -14.53
N GLU A 108 8.54 -7.91 -13.74
CA GLU A 108 7.15 -8.23 -14.05
C GLU A 108 6.20 -7.05 -13.87
N ILE A 109 6.64 -5.97 -13.19
CA ILE A 109 5.81 -4.80 -12.94
C ILE A 109 6.02 -3.78 -14.07
N ALA A 110 4.97 -3.55 -14.87
CA ALA A 110 5.00 -2.55 -15.94
C ALA A 110 4.69 -1.13 -15.42
N ARG A 111 3.94 -1.02 -14.33
CA ARG A 111 3.56 0.28 -13.76
C ARG A 111 3.37 0.16 -12.25
N LEU A 112 3.84 1.16 -11.51
CA LEU A 112 3.50 1.38 -10.11
C LEU A 112 2.54 2.56 -10.02
N ARG A 113 1.49 2.42 -9.20
CA ARG A 113 0.53 3.48 -8.92
C ARG A 113 0.43 3.70 -7.42
N ILE A 114 0.16 4.93 -7.03
CA ILE A 114 -0.11 5.30 -5.64
C ILE A 114 -1.09 6.47 -5.64
N GLU A 115 -1.98 6.50 -4.66
CA GLU A 115 -2.86 7.64 -4.43
C GLU A 115 -2.25 8.54 -3.37
N VAL A 116 -2.49 9.83 -3.48
CA VAL A 116 -1.99 10.82 -2.52
C VAL A 116 -3.04 11.93 -2.39
N GLU A 117 -3.30 12.34 -1.15
CA GLU A 117 -4.15 13.51 -0.88
C GLU A 117 -3.50 14.77 -1.47
N ASP A 118 -4.33 15.63 -2.06
CA ASP A 118 -3.84 16.83 -2.75
C ASP A 118 -3.05 17.78 -1.82
N ASP A 119 -3.42 17.84 -0.56
CA ASP A 119 -2.75 18.68 0.45
C ASP A 119 -1.57 17.99 1.16
N ASN A 120 -1.31 16.72 0.88
CA ASN A 120 -0.18 15.98 1.48
C ASN A 120 1.13 16.26 0.72
N GLU A 121 1.67 17.45 0.92
CA GLU A 121 2.87 17.91 0.21
C GLU A 121 4.12 17.07 0.51
N GLY A 122 4.23 16.55 1.74
CA GLY A 122 5.35 15.70 2.13
C GLY A 122 5.37 14.39 1.35
N ALA A 123 4.22 13.74 1.24
CA ALA A 123 4.08 12.49 0.48
C ALA A 123 4.31 12.75 -1.02
N LYS A 124 3.74 13.81 -1.57
CA LYS A 124 3.97 14.19 -2.98
C LYS A 124 5.45 14.33 -3.29
N ARG A 125 6.20 15.06 -2.46
CA ARG A 125 7.64 15.25 -2.66
C ARG A 125 8.40 13.93 -2.62
N LEU A 126 8.05 13.03 -1.68
CA LEU A 126 8.67 11.71 -1.61
C LEU A 126 8.41 10.91 -2.89
N TYR A 127 7.15 10.86 -3.33
CA TYR A 127 6.77 10.08 -4.51
C TYR A 127 7.41 10.64 -5.78
N GLU A 128 7.46 11.95 -5.94
CA GLU A 128 8.15 12.60 -7.07
C GLU A 128 9.64 12.25 -7.09
N ARG A 129 10.31 12.26 -5.94
CA ARG A 129 11.72 11.84 -5.86
C ARG A 129 11.91 10.38 -6.27
N MET A 130 10.91 9.54 -6.02
CA MET A 130 10.96 8.13 -6.42
C MET A 130 10.63 7.91 -7.90
N GLY A 131 10.21 8.95 -8.62
CA GLY A 131 9.89 8.88 -10.05
C GLY A 131 8.41 8.83 -10.38
N PHE A 132 7.52 8.95 -9.39
CA PHE A 132 6.09 9.07 -9.64
C PHE A 132 5.77 10.46 -10.20
N HIS A 133 4.72 10.55 -11.00
CA HIS A 133 4.15 11.81 -11.47
C HIS A 133 2.63 11.72 -11.47
N LEU A 134 1.98 12.87 -11.36
CA LEU A 134 0.51 12.94 -11.35
C LEU A 134 -0.05 12.54 -12.72
N LEU A 135 -1.16 11.80 -12.69
CA LEU A 135 -1.95 11.52 -13.88
C LEU A 135 -3.02 12.62 -14.06
N PRO A 136 -3.37 12.96 -15.31
CA PRO A 136 -4.39 13.98 -15.57
C PRO A 136 -5.82 13.48 -15.44
N TYR A 137 -6.03 12.26 -14.96
CA TYR A 137 -7.34 11.62 -14.88
C TYR A 137 -7.90 11.69 -13.46
N LEU A 138 -9.16 12.07 -13.36
CA LEU A 138 -9.92 11.96 -12.11
C LEU A 138 -10.52 10.56 -12.02
N GLN A 139 -10.62 10.04 -10.81
CA GLN A 139 -11.27 8.76 -10.55
C GLN A 139 -12.66 8.98 -9.98
N MET A 140 -13.59 8.14 -10.38
CA MET A 140 -14.95 8.10 -9.85
C MET A 140 -15.23 6.70 -9.35
N ILE A 141 -15.95 6.57 -8.22
CA ILE A 141 -16.36 5.28 -7.68
C ILE A 141 -17.87 5.19 -7.53
N MET A 142 -18.37 3.99 -7.59
CA MET A 142 -19.75 3.65 -7.24
C MET A 142 -19.73 2.25 -6.63
N ASN A 143 -20.35 2.11 -5.46
CA ASN A 143 -20.48 0.81 -4.79
C ASN A 143 -21.88 0.26 -5.08
N PRO A 144 -22.04 -0.78 -5.93
CA PRO A 144 -23.36 -1.21 -6.42
C PRO A 144 -24.33 -1.67 -5.33
N ASN A 145 -23.79 -2.08 -4.17
CA ASN A 145 -24.59 -2.59 -3.06
C ASN A 145 -24.85 -1.54 -1.98
N ASP A 146 -24.41 -0.32 -2.17
CA ASP A 146 -24.71 0.80 -1.27
C ASP A 146 -26.05 1.42 -1.68
N ASN A 147 -26.95 1.57 -0.71
CA ASN A 147 -28.25 2.22 -0.89
C ASN A 147 -28.21 3.67 -0.41
#